data_84a27428d3414a1e7f02eb8896c8f8d8
#
_entry.id   84a27428d3414a1e7f02eb8896c8f8d8
#
_cell.length_a   1.000
_cell.length_b   1.000
_cell.length_c   1.000
_cell.angle_alpha   90.00
_cell.angle_beta   90.00
_cell.angle_gamma   90.00
#
_symmetry.space_group_name_H-M   'P 1'
#
loop_
_entity.id
_entity.type
_entity.pdbx_description
1 polymer ?
#
loop_
_entity_poly.entity_id
_entity_poly.type
_entity_poly.pdbx_seq_one_letter_code
_entity_poly.pdbx_strand_id
1 'polypeptide(L)'
;GFKLLESLSIWITPLLIILTASLGYKAFAIWGQGLSQEILSAKPMTISMAADAVIGAFILGAILMSDYSRFARTTKDVATASFLPYFLLSTLAYTVAFFAAVVTNETDIIRIMTALGFGLAAVFLIFLSSWIVNGINLYSATLSLSTIYMKAKQWQMALLTGTLATIAALINILEQLTSFLILLTAIFTPVGGILIADYYLLRRK
;
A
#
# COMPACT_ATOMS: atom_id res chain seq x y z
N GLY A 1 10.28 4.93 -19.08
CA GLY A 1 9.50 5.14 -17.87
C GLY A 1 8.67 3.94 -17.49
N PHE A 2 7.39 3.89 -17.87
CA PHE A 2 6.43 2.87 -17.39
C PHE A 2 6.84 1.42 -17.70
N LYS A 3 7.33 1.14 -18.90
CA LYS A 3 7.82 -0.21 -19.28
C LYS A 3 8.96 -0.73 -18.38
N LEU A 4 9.80 0.16 -17.87
CA LEU A 4 10.87 -0.24 -16.95
C LEU A 4 10.29 -0.66 -15.60
N LEU A 5 9.32 0.09 -15.07
CA LEU A 5 8.64 -0.24 -13.81
C LEU A 5 7.86 -1.56 -13.94
N GLU A 6 7.18 -1.77 -15.07
CA GLU A 6 6.49 -3.02 -15.39
C GLU A 6 7.47 -4.21 -15.41
N SER A 7 8.57 -4.08 -16.16
CA SER A 7 9.58 -5.15 -16.23
C SER A 7 10.21 -5.46 -14.87
N LEU A 8 10.53 -4.43 -14.08
CA LEU A 8 11.07 -4.61 -12.73
C LEU A 8 10.06 -5.28 -11.79
N SER A 9 8.78 -4.91 -11.87
CA SER A 9 7.75 -5.50 -11.02
C SER A 9 7.57 -7.00 -11.25
N ILE A 10 7.68 -7.47 -12.50
CA ILE A 10 7.60 -8.89 -12.85
C ILE A 10 8.67 -9.72 -12.13
N TRP A 11 9.88 -9.19 -12.02
CA TRP A 11 10.98 -9.89 -11.34
C TRP A 11 10.98 -9.73 -9.82
N ILE A 12 10.61 -8.56 -9.34
CA ILE A 12 10.66 -8.24 -7.91
C ILE A 12 9.47 -8.86 -7.16
N THR A 13 8.29 -8.94 -7.76
CA THR A 13 7.08 -9.48 -7.10
C THR A 13 7.26 -10.92 -6.58
N PRO A 14 7.75 -11.90 -7.36
CA PRO A 14 7.99 -13.26 -6.84
C PRO A 14 9.02 -13.28 -5.71
N LEU A 15 10.07 -12.44 -5.80
CA LEU A 15 11.07 -12.33 -4.73
C LEU A 15 10.46 -11.76 -3.44
N LEU A 16 9.57 -10.78 -3.55
CA LEU A 16 8.84 -10.24 -2.40
C LEU A 16 7.89 -11.27 -1.78
N ILE A 17 7.24 -12.09 -2.58
CA ILE A 17 6.39 -13.18 -2.07
C ILE A 17 7.22 -14.18 -1.27
N ILE A 18 8.37 -14.59 -1.81
CA ILE A 18 9.30 -15.49 -1.11
C ILE A 18 9.82 -14.85 0.18
N LEU A 19 10.18 -13.56 0.14
CA LEU A 19 10.64 -12.82 1.29
C LEU A 19 9.55 -12.74 2.38
N THR A 20 8.32 -12.40 1.99
CA THR A 20 7.17 -12.33 2.90
C THR A 20 6.87 -13.70 3.51
N ALA A 21 6.90 -14.76 2.72
CA ALA A 21 6.71 -16.12 3.21
C ALA A 21 7.81 -16.54 4.19
N SER A 22 9.07 -16.23 3.90
CA SER A 22 10.21 -16.53 4.78
C SER A 22 10.18 -15.71 6.08
N LEU A 23 9.75 -14.45 6.00
CA LEU A 23 9.50 -13.60 7.16
C LEU A 23 8.40 -14.21 8.05
N GLY A 24 7.28 -14.60 7.43
CA GLY A 24 6.17 -15.24 8.13
C GLY A 24 6.58 -16.54 8.81
N TYR A 25 7.35 -17.38 8.13
CA TYR A 25 7.87 -18.62 8.70
C TYR A 25 8.73 -18.38 9.94
N LYS A 26 9.69 -17.44 9.89
CA LYS A 26 10.53 -17.09 11.03
C LYS A 26 9.72 -16.49 12.17
N ALA A 27 8.83 -15.53 11.88
CA ALA A 27 7.98 -14.91 12.89
C ALA A 27 7.09 -15.93 13.58
N PHE A 28 6.49 -16.85 12.83
CA PHE A 28 5.63 -17.91 13.38
C PHE A 28 6.42 -18.94 14.21
N ALA A 29 7.63 -19.28 13.78
CA ALA A 29 8.50 -20.20 14.52
C ALA A 29 8.90 -19.62 15.90
N ILE A 30 9.14 -18.31 16.00
CA ILE A 30 9.44 -17.64 17.26
C ILE A 30 8.17 -17.48 18.10
N TRP A 31 7.04 -17.14 17.48
CA TRP A 31 5.73 -17.06 18.14
C TRP A 31 5.41 -18.33 18.94
N GLY A 32 5.67 -19.50 18.36
CA GLY A 32 5.44 -20.80 19.01
C GLY A 32 6.25 -21.03 20.29
N GLN A 33 7.26 -20.18 20.59
CA GLN A 33 8.09 -20.26 21.78
C GLN A 33 7.58 -19.41 22.96
N GLY A 34 6.49 -18.68 22.78
CA GLY A 34 5.84 -17.88 23.82
C GLY A 34 5.90 -16.37 23.57
N LEU A 35 4.80 -15.68 23.86
CA LEU A 35 4.69 -14.23 23.77
C LEU A 35 5.20 -13.56 25.05
N SER A 36 5.95 -12.48 24.93
CA SER A 36 6.23 -11.61 26.07
C SER A 36 4.96 -10.85 26.49
N GLN A 37 4.71 -10.73 27.79
CA GLN A 37 3.53 -10.05 28.34
C GLN A 37 3.44 -8.56 27.98
N GLU A 38 4.52 -7.92 27.56
CA GLU A 38 4.58 -6.50 27.18
C GLU A 38 3.72 -6.15 25.96
N ILE A 39 3.50 -7.10 25.07
CA ILE A 39 2.70 -6.90 23.85
C ILE A 39 1.22 -6.68 24.18
N LEU A 40 0.75 -7.24 25.29
CA LEU A 40 -0.64 -7.06 25.78
C LEU A 40 -0.87 -5.67 26.37
N SER A 41 0.17 -4.86 26.57
CA SER A 41 0.10 -3.52 27.18
C SER A 41 -0.08 -2.40 26.15
N ALA A 42 -0.11 -2.69 24.84
CA ALA A 42 -0.37 -1.69 23.81
C ALA A 42 -1.76 -1.05 23.98
N LYS A 43 -1.87 0.27 23.81
CA LYS A 43 -3.16 0.96 23.85
C LYS A 43 -4.11 0.31 22.85
N PRO A 44 -5.27 -0.22 23.29
CA PRO A 44 -6.19 -0.87 22.39
C PRO A 44 -6.77 0.16 21.41
N MET A 45 -6.64 -0.14 20.12
CA MET A 45 -7.36 0.57 19.06
C MET A 45 -8.78 0.02 18.97
N THR A 46 -9.79 0.88 18.83
CA THR A 46 -11.15 0.42 18.59
C THR A 46 -11.27 -0.23 17.23
N ILE A 47 -12.16 -1.21 17.08
CA ILE A 47 -12.41 -1.89 15.80
C ILE A 47 -12.77 -0.88 14.70
N SER A 48 -13.55 0.15 15.04
CA SER A 48 -13.89 1.22 14.10
C SER A 48 -12.66 1.96 13.60
N MET A 49 -11.75 2.39 14.48
CA MET A 49 -10.53 3.08 14.08
C MET A 49 -9.62 2.18 13.25
N ALA A 50 -9.55 0.89 13.56
CA ALA A 50 -8.77 -0.06 12.77
C ALA A 50 -9.37 -0.25 11.37
N ALA A 51 -10.72 -0.37 11.28
CA ALA A 51 -11.40 -0.47 10.00
C ALA A 51 -11.22 0.80 9.15
N ASP A 52 -11.37 1.98 9.76
CA ASP A 52 -11.14 3.25 9.06
C ASP A 52 -9.70 3.37 8.54
N ALA A 53 -8.71 2.97 9.33
CA ALA A 53 -7.31 2.98 8.89
C ALA A 53 -7.05 2.04 7.72
N VAL A 54 -7.64 0.83 7.74
CA VAL A 54 -7.53 -0.14 6.63
C VAL A 54 -8.23 0.38 5.37
N ILE A 55 -9.46 0.89 5.51
CA ILE A 55 -10.20 1.48 4.38
C ILE A 55 -9.39 2.65 3.80
N GLY A 56 -8.89 3.55 4.63
CA GLY A 56 -8.09 4.70 4.21
C GLY A 56 -6.82 4.32 3.46
N ALA A 57 -6.18 3.22 3.85
CA ALA A 57 -4.99 2.72 3.17
C ALA A 57 -5.28 2.23 1.72
N PHE A 58 -6.49 1.73 1.46
CA PHE A 58 -6.83 1.12 0.17
C PHE A 58 -7.80 1.94 -0.68
N ILE A 59 -8.53 2.89 -0.11
CA ILE A 59 -9.64 3.58 -0.80
C ILE A 59 -9.16 4.32 -2.07
N LEU A 60 -8.00 4.94 -2.03
CA LEU A 60 -7.44 5.60 -3.22
C LEU A 60 -7.12 4.60 -4.32
N GLY A 61 -6.52 3.46 -3.98
CA GLY A 61 -6.26 2.39 -4.93
C GLY A 61 -7.54 1.83 -5.55
N ALA A 62 -8.61 1.69 -4.76
CA ALA A 62 -9.91 1.24 -5.24
C ALA A 62 -10.53 2.24 -6.25
N ILE A 63 -10.44 3.54 -5.97
CA ILE A 63 -10.94 4.58 -6.88
C ILE A 63 -10.10 4.65 -8.16
N LEU A 64 -8.77 4.57 -8.04
CA LEU A 64 -7.85 4.58 -9.17
C LEU A 64 -7.85 3.28 -9.98
N MET A 65 -8.51 2.23 -9.49
CA MET A 65 -8.61 0.95 -10.21
C MET A 65 -9.30 1.12 -11.57
N SER A 66 -10.18 2.09 -11.74
CA SER A 66 -10.78 2.44 -13.03
C SER A 66 -9.72 2.84 -14.06
N ASP A 67 -8.67 3.55 -13.65
CA ASP A 67 -7.58 3.97 -14.53
C ASP A 67 -6.66 2.81 -14.93
N TYR A 68 -6.45 1.87 -14.01
CA TYR A 68 -5.65 0.68 -14.29
C TYR A 68 -6.42 -0.35 -15.12
N SER A 69 -7.73 -0.49 -14.88
CA SER A 69 -8.59 -1.47 -15.56
C SER A 69 -8.71 -1.22 -17.07
N ARG A 70 -8.49 0.01 -17.53
CA ARG A 70 -8.50 0.34 -18.97
C ARG A 70 -7.48 -0.44 -19.81
N PHE A 71 -6.45 -0.99 -19.18
CA PHE A 71 -5.44 -1.80 -19.86
C PHE A 71 -5.78 -3.31 -19.86
N ALA A 72 -6.80 -3.72 -19.13
CA ALA A 72 -7.23 -5.11 -19.07
C ALA A 72 -8.00 -5.51 -20.33
N ARG A 73 -7.87 -6.77 -20.73
CA ARG A 73 -8.54 -7.30 -21.93
C ARG A 73 -9.95 -7.78 -21.63
N THR A 74 -10.19 -8.28 -20.44
CA THR A 74 -11.48 -8.83 -20.01
C THR A 74 -11.85 -8.38 -18.61
N THR A 75 -13.16 -8.41 -18.29
CA THR A 75 -13.65 -8.13 -16.93
C THR A 75 -13.09 -9.13 -15.90
N LYS A 76 -12.83 -10.37 -16.34
CA LYS A 76 -12.22 -11.38 -15.47
C LYS A 76 -10.79 -11.00 -15.08
N ASP A 77 -10.02 -10.44 -16.01
CA ASP A 77 -8.65 -9.97 -15.73
C ASP A 77 -8.69 -8.85 -14.68
N VAL A 78 -9.63 -7.91 -14.79
CA VAL A 78 -9.82 -6.84 -13.80
C VAL A 78 -10.18 -7.43 -12.43
N ALA A 79 -11.14 -8.34 -12.39
CA ALA A 79 -11.57 -8.97 -11.14
C ALA A 79 -10.42 -9.73 -10.47
N THR A 80 -9.65 -10.48 -11.24
CA THR A 80 -8.50 -11.24 -10.71
C THR A 80 -7.38 -10.30 -10.25
N ALA A 81 -7.06 -9.28 -11.05
CA ALA A 81 -6.02 -8.30 -10.73
C ALA A 81 -6.40 -7.40 -9.53
N SER A 82 -7.69 -7.30 -9.21
CA SER A 82 -8.14 -6.59 -8.02
C SER A 82 -8.22 -7.52 -6.81
N PHE A 83 -8.88 -8.67 -6.94
CA PHE A 83 -9.11 -9.58 -5.82
C PHE A 83 -7.82 -10.18 -5.26
N LEU A 84 -6.94 -10.64 -6.13
CA LEU A 84 -5.72 -11.34 -5.70
C LEU A 84 -4.79 -10.44 -4.86
N PRO A 85 -4.38 -9.24 -5.30
CA PRO A 85 -3.50 -8.39 -4.51
C PRO A 85 -4.20 -7.73 -3.33
N TYR A 86 -5.41 -7.18 -3.51
CA TYR A 86 -6.07 -6.40 -2.47
C TYR A 86 -6.70 -7.25 -1.37
N PHE A 87 -7.17 -8.45 -1.68
CA PHE A 87 -7.75 -9.33 -0.68
C PHE A 87 -6.76 -10.38 -0.20
N LEU A 88 -6.26 -11.23 -1.09
CA LEU A 88 -5.46 -12.38 -0.69
C LEU A 88 -4.05 -11.99 -0.23
N LEU A 89 -3.29 -11.30 -1.11
CA LEU A 89 -1.89 -10.99 -0.81
C LEU A 89 -1.76 -9.94 0.30
N SER A 90 -2.65 -8.96 0.36
CA SER A 90 -2.63 -7.96 1.42
C SER A 90 -2.98 -8.57 2.77
N THR A 91 -4.01 -9.43 2.84
CA THR A 91 -4.37 -10.13 4.08
C THR A 91 -3.20 -10.97 4.59
N LEU A 92 -2.53 -11.72 3.71
CA LEU A 92 -1.35 -12.49 4.07
C LEU A 92 -0.20 -11.58 4.53
N ALA A 93 0.08 -10.51 3.80
CA ALA A 93 1.16 -9.59 4.13
C ALA A 93 0.92 -8.90 5.49
N TYR A 94 -0.29 -8.42 5.76
CA TYR A 94 -0.63 -7.81 7.05
C TYR A 94 -0.58 -8.82 8.19
N THR A 95 -1.04 -10.05 7.96
CA THR A 95 -0.93 -11.11 8.97
C THR A 95 0.53 -11.41 9.30
N VAL A 96 1.38 -11.54 8.30
CA VAL A 96 2.82 -11.74 8.49
C VAL A 96 3.46 -10.54 9.20
N ALA A 97 3.13 -9.32 8.78
CA ALA A 97 3.64 -8.10 9.40
C ALA A 97 3.24 -7.99 10.87
N PHE A 98 1.98 -8.33 11.20
CA PHE A 98 1.51 -8.38 12.57
C PHE A 98 2.32 -9.36 13.43
N PHE A 99 2.47 -10.61 13.00
CA PHE A 99 3.26 -11.60 13.74
C PHE A 99 4.71 -11.17 13.87
N ALA A 100 5.31 -10.62 12.82
CA ALA A 100 6.68 -10.16 12.83
C ALA A 100 6.88 -8.98 13.81
N ALA A 101 5.96 -8.00 13.79
CA ALA A 101 6.01 -6.87 14.71
C ALA A 101 5.84 -7.30 16.18
N VAL A 102 4.90 -8.21 16.43
CA VAL A 102 4.64 -8.76 17.77
C VAL A 102 5.85 -9.49 18.32
N VAL A 103 6.48 -10.35 17.52
CA VAL A 103 7.63 -11.17 17.95
C VAL A 103 8.90 -10.36 18.17
N THR A 104 9.08 -9.29 17.37
CA THR A 104 10.29 -8.44 17.47
C THR A 104 10.09 -7.23 18.39
N ASN A 105 8.84 -6.95 18.78
CA ASN A 105 8.45 -5.72 19.49
C ASN A 105 8.88 -4.45 18.75
N GLU A 106 8.87 -4.50 17.41
CA GLU A 106 9.26 -3.41 16.54
C GLU A 106 8.15 -3.10 15.53
N THR A 107 8.03 -1.85 15.14
CA THR A 107 7.05 -1.41 14.12
C THR A 107 7.71 -1.00 12.81
N ASP A 108 9.00 -0.75 12.82
CA ASP A 108 9.78 -0.41 11.64
C ASP A 108 10.20 -1.67 10.89
N ILE A 109 9.88 -1.75 9.61
CA ILE A 109 10.14 -2.95 8.79
C ILE A 109 11.63 -3.29 8.69
N ILE A 110 12.51 -2.29 8.68
CA ILE A 110 13.96 -2.51 8.58
C ILE A 110 14.46 -3.12 9.88
N ARG A 111 13.99 -2.62 11.04
CA ARG A 111 14.32 -3.16 12.34
C ARG A 111 13.77 -4.58 12.54
N ILE A 112 12.53 -4.83 12.12
CA ILE A 112 11.93 -6.17 12.11
C ILE A 112 12.80 -7.13 11.30
N MET A 113 13.20 -6.75 10.10
CA MET A 113 14.03 -7.58 9.24
C MET A 113 15.39 -7.87 9.85
N THR A 114 16.01 -6.86 10.45
CA THR A 114 17.31 -7.01 11.11
C THR A 114 17.20 -7.92 12.33
N ALA A 115 16.18 -7.73 13.16
CA ALA A 115 15.91 -8.56 14.33
C ALA A 115 15.66 -10.03 13.98
N LEU A 116 14.98 -10.28 12.85
CA LEU A 116 14.74 -11.64 12.34
C LEU A 116 15.91 -12.21 11.55
N GLY A 117 17.05 -11.51 11.47
CA GLY A 117 18.27 -11.98 10.83
C GLY A 117 18.20 -11.99 9.31
N PHE A 118 17.35 -11.13 8.70
CA PHE A 118 17.38 -10.88 7.26
C PHE A 118 18.50 -9.89 6.94
N GLY A 119 19.34 -10.24 5.97
CA GLY A 119 20.49 -9.44 5.58
C GLY A 119 20.13 -8.27 4.65
N LEU A 120 21.17 -7.52 4.24
CA LEU A 120 21.05 -6.35 3.36
C LEU A 120 20.30 -6.62 2.05
N ALA A 121 20.35 -7.85 1.53
CA ALA A 121 19.61 -8.22 0.32
C ALA A 121 18.08 -8.05 0.49
N ALA A 122 17.53 -8.39 1.65
CA ALA A 122 16.12 -8.21 1.94
C ALA A 122 15.75 -6.73 2.06
N VAL A 123 16.59 -5.94 2.72
CA VAL A 123 16.43 -4.47 2.79
C VAL A 123 16.46 -3.85 1.39
N PHE A 124 17.37 -4.31 0.55
CA PHE A 124 17.46 -3.85 -0.84
C PHE A 124 16.21 -4.18 -1.66
N LEU A 125 15.63 -5.38 -1.48
CA LEU A 125 14.37 -5.76 -2.13
C LEU A 125 13.21 -4.85 -1.70
N ILE A 126 13.11 -4.51 -0.41
CA ILE A 126 12.11 -3.56 0.08
C ILE A 126 12.31 -2.18 -0.54
N PHE A 127 13.56 -1.71 -0.61
CA PHE A 127 13.89 -0.44 -1.24
C PHE A 127 13.45 -0.42 -2.72
N LEU A 128 13.75 -1.47 -3.47
CA LEU A 128 13.34 -1.57 -4.88
C LEU A 128 11.81 -1.62 -5.04
N SER A 129 11.11 -2.35 -4.17
CA SER A 129 9.64 -2.40 -4.20
C SER A 129 9.03 -1.03 -3.90
N SER A 130 9.56 -0.32 -2.91
CA SER A 130 9.13 1.04 -2.57
C SER A 130 9.36 2.00 -3.73
N TRP A 131 10.48 1.87 -4.44
CA TRP A 131 10.77 2.67 -5.63
C TRP A 131 9.71 2.46 -6.73
N ILE A 132 9.33 1.20 -7.01
CA ILE A 132 8.31 0.89 -8.00
C ILE A 132 6.97 1.50 -7.61
N VAL A 133 6.53 1.29 -6.36
CA VAL A 133 5.25 1.81 -5.85
C VAL A 133 5.23 3.35 -5.90
N ASN A 134 6.30 3.99 -5.43
CA ASN A 134 6.41 5.45 -5.48
C ASN A 134 6.43 5.99 -6.92
N GLY A 135 7.05 5.27 -7.86
CA GLY A 135 7.02 5.62 -9.28
C GLY A 135 5.61 5.58 -9.87
N ILE A 136 4.82 4.57 -9.52
CA ILE A 136 3.42 4.44 -9.95
C ILE A 136 2.56 5.54 -9.31
N ASN A 137 2.72 5.79 -8.02
CA ASN A 137 2.00 6.84 -7.31
C ASN A 137 2.31 8.23 -7.88
N LEU A 138 3.59 8.51 -8.16
CA LEU A 138 4.00 9.77 -8.77
C LEU A 138 3.40 9.93 -10.17
N TYR A 139 3.36 8.87 -10.96
CA TYR A 139 2.72 8.87 -12.27
C TYR A 139 1.23 9.20 -12.17
N SER A 140 0.50 8.53 -11.28
CA SER A 140 -0.93 8.75 -11.05
C SER A 140 -1.22 10.18 -10.57
N ALA A 141 -0.44 10.68 -9.62
CA ALA A 141 -0.55 12.05 -9.12
C ALA A 141 -0.28 13.08 -10.23
N THR A 142 0.76 12.86 -11.03
CA THR A 142 1.10 13.70 -12.18
C THR A 142 -0.02 13.74 -13.22
N LEU A 143 -0.61 12.59 -13.53
CA LEU A 143 -1.71 12.48 -14.48
C LEU A 143 -2.94 13.26 -13.98
N SER A 144 -3.30 13.07 -12.69
CA SER A 144 -4.42 13.77 -12.05
C SER A 144 -4.24 15.29 -12.07
N LEU A 145 -3.04 15.80 -11.74
CA LEU A 145 -2.77 17.23 -11.82
C LEU A 145 -2.78 17.76 -13.25
N SER A 146 -2.33 16.98 -14.21
CA SER A 146 -2.32 17.37 -15.62
C SER A 146 -3.73 17.54 -16.20
N THR A 147 -4.75 16.89 -15.62
CA THR A 147 -6.16 17.10 -16.01
C THR A 147 -6.69 18.45 -15.53
N ILE A 148 -6.18 18.95 -14.40
CA ILE A 148 -6.56 20.26 -13.85
C ILE A 148 -5.79 21.38 -14.56
N TYR A 149 -4.49 21.19 -14.76
CA TYR A 149 -3.61 22.18 -15.39
C TYR A 149 -3.18 21.74 -16.80
N MET A 150 -4.12 21.76 -17.74
CA MET A 150 -3.93 21.27 -19.12
C MET A 150 -2.78 21.96 -19.90
N LYS A 151 -2.37 23.16 -19.51
CA LYS A 151 -1.26 23.92 -20.14
C LYS A 151 0.12 23.54 -19.62
N ALA A 152 0.21 22.83 -18.50
CA ALA A 152 1.48 22.47 -17.89
C ALA A 152 2.03 21.18 -18.51
N LYS A 153 3.35 21.11 -18.68
CA LYS A 153 4.02 19.92 -19.17
C LYS A 153 4.04 18.84 -18.08
N GLN A 154 3.86 17.57 -18.44
CA GLN A 154 3.84 16.45 -17.48
C GLN A 154 5.05 16.41 -16.55
N TRP A 155 6.25 16.71 -17.06
CA TRP A 155 7.46 16.73 -16.24
C TRP A 155 7.43 17.81 -15.14
N GLN A 156 6.78 18.97 -15.39
CA GLN A 156 6.62 20.04 -14.41
C GLN A 156 5.69 19.60 -13.29
N MET A 157 4.60 18.89 -13.63
CA MET A 157 3.69 18.31 -12.64
C MET A 157 4.36 17.20 -11.83
N ALA A 158 5.18 16.36 -12.47
CA ALA A 158 5.96 15.33 -11.78
C ALA A 158 6.96 15.95 -10.80
N LEU A 159 7.63 17.03 -11.18
CA LEU A 159 8.55 17.76 -10.32
C LEU A 159 7.82 18.39 -9.13
N LEU A 160 6.70 19.05 -9.37
CA LEU A 160 5.88 19.65 -8.32
C LEU A 160 5.40 18.60 -7.31
N THR A 161 4.77 17.51 -7.77
CA THR A 161 4.27 16.44 -6.90
C THR A 161 5.39 15.74 -6.15
N GLY A 162 6.50 15.42 -6.83
CA GLY A 162 7.66 14.81 -6.21
C GLY A 162 8.30 15.70 -5.13
N THR A 163 8.44 16.99 -5.39
CA THR A 163 8.97 17.94 -4.39
C THR A 163 8.05 18.05 -3.18
N LEU A 164 6.73 18.17 -3.40
CA LEU A 164 5.76 18.25 -2.31
C LEU A 164 5.76 16.95 -1.47
N ALA A 165 5.83 15.79 -2.11
CA ALA A 165 5.93 14.51 -1.41
C ALA A 165 7.22 14.39 -0.58
N THR A 166 8.34 14.88 -1.12
CA THR A 166 9.63 14.88 -0.41
C THR A 166 9.58 15.82 0.81
N ILE A 167 9.02 17.02 0.67
CA ILE A 167 8.84 17.95 1.80
C ILE A 167 7.94 17.31 2.86
N ALA A 168 6.82 16.70 2.46
CA ALA A 168 5.92 16.00 3.40
C ALA A 168 6.62 14.87 4.15
N ALA A 169 7.51 14.13 3.49
CA ALA A 169 8.31 13.09 4.14
C ALA A 169 9.31 13.67 5.17
N LEU A 170 9.90 14.84 4.89
CA LEU A 170 10.86 15.47 5.78
C LEU A 170 10.24 16.04 7.07
N ILE A 171 8.95 16.41 7.05
CA ILE A 171 8.22 16.90 8.23
C ILE A 171 7.62 15.77 9.09
N ASN A 172 8.08 14.54 8.92
CA ASN A 172 7.72 13.39 9.75
C ASN A 172 6.21 13.07 9.77
N ILE A 173 5.54 13.22 8.63
CA ILE A 173 4.09 12.99 8.49
C ILE A 173 3.66 11.57 8.89
N LEU A 174 4.61 10.63 8.96
CA LEU A 174 4.37 9.24 9.36
C LEU A 174 3.87 9.12 10.81
N GLU A 175 4.22 10.04 11.71
CA GLU A 175 3.71 10.04 13.08
C GLU A 175 2.19 10.27 13.14
N GLN A 176 1.63 10.90 12.11
CA GLN A 176 0.20 11.16 11.97
C GLN A 176 -0.49 10.23 10.95
N LEU A 177 0.18 9.14 10.57
CA LEU A 177 -0.31 8.24 9.51
C LEU A 177 -1.73 7.75 9.78
N THR A 178 -2.03 7.28 10.99
CA THR A 178 -3.37 6.78 11.35
C THR A 178 -4.44 7.86 11.18
N SER A 179 -4.18 9.09 11.66
CA SER A 179 -5.12 10.21 11.51
C SER A 179 -5.33 10.58 10.05
N PHE A 180 -4.25 10.53 9.26
CA PHE A 180 -4.31 10.78 7.81
C PHE A 180 -5.13 9.71 7.08
N LEU A 181 -4.97 8.43 7.43
CA LEU A 181 -5.76 7.34 6.84
C LEU A 181 -7.26 7.47 7.18
N ILE A 182 -7.59 7.83 8.41
CA ILE A 182 -8.98 8.10 8.83
C ILE A 182 -9.56 9.26 8.02
N LEU A 183 -8.80 10.33 7.81
CA LEU A 183 -9.21 11.46 6.98
C LEU A 183 -9.46 11.04 5.52
N LEU A 184 -8.59 10.21 4.94
CA LEU A 184 -8.79 9.65 3.60
C LEU A 184 -10.08 8.83 3.51
N THR A 185 -10.36 8.01 4.51
CA THR A 185 -11.62 7.25 4.60
C THR A 185 -12.83 8.18 4.60
N ALA A 186 -12.81 9.22 5.42
CA ALA A 186 -13.92 10.16 5.54
C ALA A 186 -14.20 10.91 4.22
N ILE A 187 -13.16 11.27 3.49
CA ILE A 187 -13.28 12.04 2.23
C ILE A 187 -13.62 11.13 1.05
N PHE A 188 -12.93 10.02 0.89
CA PHE A 188 -12.99 9.23 -0.34
C PHE A 188 -14.02 8.10 -0.32
N THR A 189 -14.48 7.63 0.84
CA THR A 189 -15.54 6.62 0.90
C THR A 189 -16.87 7.12 0.32
N PRO A 190 -17.33 8.35 0.60
CA PRO A 190 -18.51 8.90 -0.07
C PRO A 190 -18.35 9.00 -1.59
N VAL A 191 -17.16 9.39 -2.07
CA VAL A 191 -16.87 9.46 -3.51
C VAL A 191 -16.99 8.06 -4.15
N GLY A 192 -16.42 7.03 -3.52
CA GLY A 192 -16.57 5.65 -3.97
C GLY A 192 -18.04 5.20 -4.00
N GLY A 193 -18.81 5.55 -2.96
CA GLY A 193 -20.25 5.28 -2.88
C GLY A 193 -21.04 5.94 -4.03
N ILE A 194 -20.74 7.20 -4.34
CA ILE A 194 -21.36 7.93 -5.46
C ILE A 194 -21.03 7.25 -6.80
N LEU A 195 -19.78 6.86 -7.04
CA LEU A 195 -19.38 6.17 -8.28
C LEU A 195 -20.12 4.84 -8.45
N ILE A 196 -20.26 4.05 -7.39
CA ILE A 196 -21.01 2.78 -7.41
C ILE A 196 -22.48 3.04 -7.68
N ALA A 197 -23.10 4.01 -7.00
CA ALA A 197 -24.49 4.35 -7.18
C ALA A 197 -24.77 4.87 -8.62
N ASP A 198 -23.91 5.76 -9.13
CA ASP A 198 -24.03 6.27 -10.51
C ASP A 198 -24.01 5.11 -11.51
N TYR A 199 -23.06 4.20 -11.39
CA TYR A 199 -22.89 3.10 -12.31
C TYR A 199 -24.04 2.08 -12.25
N TYR A 200 -24.44 1.63 -11.06
CA TYR A 200 -25.42 0.56 -10.90
C TYR A 200 -26.87 1.03 -10.87
N LEU A 201 -27.13 2.26 -10.40
CA LEU A 201 -28.49 2.77 -10.25
C LEU A 201 -28.91 3.73 -11.39
N LEU A 202 -28.00 4.62 -11.83
CA LEU A 202 -28.34 5.66 -12.78
C LEU A 202 -28.00 5.30 -14.23
N ARG A 203 -26.87 4.64 -14.48
CA ARG A 203 -26.38 4.31 -15.83
C ARG A 203 -26.60 2.86 -16.26
N ARG A 204 -27.40 2.11 -15.52
CA ARG A 204 -27.72 0.73 -15.86
C ARG A 204 -28.61 0.71 -17.13
N LYS A 205 -27.97 0.71 -18.31
CA LYS A 205 -28.59 0.44 -19.61
C LYS A 205 -28.05 -0.88 -20.16
#